data_a2415d63d23aa06b652f73964da738bb
#
_entry.id   a2415d63d23aa06b652f73964da738bb
#
_cell.length_a   1.000
_cell.length_b   1.000
_cell.length_c   1.000
_cell.angle_alpha   90.00
_cell.angle_beta   90.00
_cell.angle_gamma   90.00
#
_symmetry.space_group_name_H-M   'P 1'
#
loop_
_entity.id
_entity.type
_entity.pdbx_description
1 polymer ?
#
loop_
_entity_poly.entity_id
_entity_poly.type
_entity_poly.pdbx_seq_one_letter_code
_entity_poly.pdbx_strand_id
1 'polypeptide(L)'
;MAVRVVDASAVAAIVFAEPEGAAVVARVDGDQLVAPALLPFELASVCVKKIRRHPALRQSLIERLTLLSHLSIETMDVDCDAVVRLADATQLSAYDASYLWLARTLGAELVTLDRRLANIATA
;
A
#
# COMPACT_ATOMS: atom_id res chain seq x y z
N MET A 1 11.91 12.33 11.69
CA MET A 1 11.16 11.66 10.62
C MET A 1 10.20 10.64 11.23
N ALA A 2 9.00 10.59 10.73
CA ALA A 2 8.00 9.64 11.21
C ALA A 2 8.11 8.32 10.46
N VAL A 3 7.60 7.24 11.07
CA VAL A 3 7.36 5.99 10.38
C VAL A 3 5.92 5.98 9.89
N ARG A 4 5.72 5.63 8.63
CA ARG A 4 4.39 5.54 8.03
C ARG A 4 4.21 4.20 7.34
N VAL A 5 3.06 3.57 7.55
CA VAL A 5 2.68 2.38 6.80
C VAL A 5 1.94 2.84 5.56
N VAL A 6 2.41 2.40 4.39
CA VAL A 6 1.79 2.74 3.10
C VAL A 6 1.13 1.51 2.52
N ASP A 7 -0.13 1.64 2.09
CA ASP A 7 -0.82 0.51 1.49
C ASP A 7 -0.67 0.50 -0.04
N ALA A 8 -1.18 -0.56 -0.67
CA ALA A 8 -1.06 -0.73 -2.11
C ALA A 8 -1.74 0.40 -2.90
N SER A 9 -2.86 0.95 -2.41
CA SER A 9 -3.55 2.03 -3.12
C SER A 9 -2.70 3.30 -3.18
N ALA A 10 -2.07 3.66 -2.07
CA ALA A 10 -1.20 4.84 -1.99
C ALA A 10 0.06 4.66 -2.85
N VAL A 11 0.70 3.49 -2.75
CA VAL A 11 1.92 3.21 -3.51
C VAL A 11 1.62 3.11 -5.01
N ALA A 12 0.51 2.48 -5.39
CA ALA A 12 0.09 2.40 -6.79
C ALA A 12 -0.12 3.78 -7.41
N ALA A 13 -0.69 4.72 -6.65
CA ALA A 13 -0.88 6.09 -7.13
C ALA A 13 0.44 6.76 -7.48
N ILE A 14 1.49 6.50 -6.71
CA ILE A 14 2.84 7.02 -7.00
C ILE A 14 3.44 6.29 -8.20
N VAL A 15 3.48 4.97 -8.14
CA VAL A 15 4.15 4.12 -9.14
C VAL A 15 3.53 4.29 -10.52
N PHE A 16 2.22 4.32 -10.61
CA PHE A 16 1.49 4.42 -11.89
C PHE A 16 1.06 5.85 -12.23
N ALA A 17 1.58 6.84 -11.52
CA ALA A 17 1.32 8.26 -11.76
C ALA A 17 -0.18 8.60 -11.85
N GLU A 18 -0.95 8.06 -10.92
CA GLU A 18 -2.36 8.40 -10.79
C GLU A 18 -2.53 9.83 -10.25
N PRO A 19 -3.72 10.45 -10.45
CA PRO A 19 -3.92 11.85 -10.03
C PRO A 19 -3.58 12.12 -8.56
N GLU A 20 -3.83 11.18 -7.65
CA GLU A 20 -3.60 11.32 -6.23
C GLU A 20 -2.13 11.13 -5.83
N GLY A 21 -1.28 10.65 -6.75
CA GLY A 21 0.11 10.28 -6.44
C GLY A 21 0.95 11.42 -5.88
N ALA A 22 0.82 12.60 -6.45
CA ALA A 22 1.57 13.78 -5.99
C ALA A 22 1.22 14.16 -4.54
N ALA A 23 -0.05 14.06 -4.17
CA ALA A 23 -0.50 14.33 -2.81
C ALA A 23 0.04 13.30 -1.82
N VAL A 24 0.10 12.03 -2.23
CA VAL A 24 0.70 10.97 -1.39
C VAL A 24 2.19 11.25 -1.19
N VAL A 25 2.92 11.57 -2.24
CA VAL A 25 4.35 11.92 -2.13
C VAL A 25 4.56 13.07 -1.15
N ALA A 26 3.79 14.13 -1.28
CA ALA A 26 3.89 15.28 -0.39
C ALA A 26 3.63 14.92 1.07
N ARG A 27 2.66 14.01 1.31
CA ARG A 27 2.28 13.58 2.65
C ARG A 27 3.36 12.76 3.35
N VAL A 28 4.11 11.95 2.61
CA VAL A 28 5.11 11.02 3.18
C VAL A 28 6.55 11.50 3.03
N ASP A 29 6.75 12.67 2.45
CA ASP A 29 8.09 13.20 2.18
C ASP A 29 8.92 13.28 3.46
N GLY A 30 10.14 12.74 3.39
CA GLY A 30 11.05 12.73 4.52
C GLY A 30 10.78 11.65 5.57
N ASP A 31 9.72 10.86 5.43
CA ASP A 31 9.36 9.84 6.38
C ASP A 31 9.92 8.46 5.99
N GLN A 32 10.06 7.59 7.00
CA GLN A 32 10.40 6.19 6.78
C GLN A 32 9.13 5.43 6.40
N LEU A 33 9.17 4.76 5.24
CA LEU A 33 8.02 4.03 4.72
C LEU A 33 8.19 2.53 4.98
N VAL A 34 7.14 1.92 5.50
CA VAL A 34 7.09 0.48 5.74
C VAL A 34 5.78 -0.10 5.22
N ALA A 35 5.78 -1.38 4.91
CA ALA A 35 4.60 -2.08 4.43
C ALA A 35 4.72 -3.58 4.75
N PRO A 36 3.61 -4.31 4.80
CA PRO A 36 3.66 -5.78 4.83
C PRO A 36 4.39 -6.35 3.62
N ALA A 37 4.99 -7.52 3.78
CA ALA A 37 5.76 -8.18 2.72
C ALA A 37 4.92 -8.49 1.47
N LEU A 38 3.61 -8.50 1.57
CA LEU A 38 2.72 -8.72 0.42
C LEU A 38 2.65 -7.53 -0.55
N LEU A 39 3.12 -6.34 -0.17
CA LEU A 39 2.99 -5.14 -0.99
C LEU A 39 3.50 -5.31 -2.42
N PRO A 40 4.71 -5.81 -2.68
CA PRO A 40 5.18 -5.94 -4.06
C PRO A 40 4.27 -6.81 -4.91
N PHE A 41 3.71 -7.87 -4.35
CA PHE A 41 2.80 -8.74 -5.08
C PHE A 41 1.46 -8.06 -5.37
N GLU A 42 0.95 -7.26 -4.45
CA GLU A 42 -0.25 -6.47 -4.70
C GLU A 42 -0.04 -5.45 -5.81
N LEU A 43 1.13 -4.81 -5.86
CA LEU A 43 1.47 -3.88 -6.95
C LEU A 43 1.56 -4.61 -8.28
N ALA A 44 2.13 -5.82 -8.29
CA ALA A 44 2.15 -6.66 -9.50
C ALA A 44 0.73 -6.97 -9.97
N SER A 45 -0.19 -7.27 -9.04
CA SER A 45 -1.60 -7.51 -9.36
C SER A 45 -2.27 -6.28 -9.96
N VAL A 46 -2.02 -5.10 -9.41
CA VAL A 46 -2.53 -3.83 -9.95
C VAL A 46 -2.01 -3.62 -11.38
N CYS A 47 -0.72 -3.86 -11.60
CA CYS A 47 -0.10 -3.73 -12.92
C CYS A 47 -0.76 -4.64 -13.95
N VAL A 48 -0.96 -5.91 -13.60
CA VAL A 48 -1.64 -6.89 -14.47
C VAL A 48 -3.04 -6.41 -14.85
N LYS A 49 -3.81 -5.92 -13.90
CA LYS A 49 -5.17 -5.43 -14.15
C LYS A 49 -5.15 -4.22 -15.10
N LYS A 50 -4.20 -3.30 -14.92
CA LYS A 50 -4.04 -2.14 -15.79
C LYS A 50 -3.66 -2.55 -17.22
N ILE A 51 -2.76 -3.50 -17.37
CA ILE A 51 -2.36 -4.03 -18.68
C ILE A 51 -3.56 -4.65 -19.40
N ARG A 52 -4.38 -5.41 -18.70
CA ARG A 52 -5.58 -6.05 -19.28
C ARG A 52 -6.61 -5.05 -19.77
N ARG A 53 -6.71 -3.90 -19.07
CA ARG A 53 -7.59 -2.79 -19.53
C ARG A 53 -6.98 -1.99 -20.67
N HIS A 54 -5.66 -1.87 -20.69
CA HIS A 54 -4.92 -1.02 -21.63
C HIS A 54 -3.71 -1.76 -22.20
N PRO A 55 -3.92 -2.80 -23.06
CA PRO A 55 -2.82 -3.62 -23.58
C PRO A 55 -1.74 -2.82 -24.30
N ALA A 56 -2.11 -1.71 -24.94
CA ALA A 56 -1.17 -0.83 -25.64
C ALA A 56 -0.16 -0.18 -24.68
N LEU A 57 -0.47 -0.10 -23.38
CA LEU A 57 0.40 0.49 -22.37
C LEU A 57 1.26 -0.53 -21.63
N ARG A 58 1.25 -1.79 -22.06
CA ARG A 58 1.94 -2.89 -21.37
C ARG A 58 3.37 -2.53 -20.97
N GLN A 59 4.19 -2.13 -21.94
CA GLN A 59 5.60 -1.86 -21.69
C GLN A 59 5.78 -0.69 -20.73
N SER A 60 5.03 0.36 -20.92
CA SER A 60 5.06 1.54 -20.07
C SER A 60 4.68 1.20 -18.63
N LEU A 61 3.63 0.38 -18.43
CA LEU A 61 3.18 -0.02 -17.09
C LEU A 61 4.22 -0.90 -16.38
N ILE A 62 4.82 -1.83 -17.11
CA ILE A 62 5.88 -2.69 -16.54
C ILE A 62 7.09 -1.84 -16.13
N GLU A 63 7.49 -0.88 -16.96
CA GLU A 63 8.59 0.03 -16.64
C GLU A 63 8.28 0.87 -15.40
N ARG A 64 7.05 1.35 -15.26
CA ARG A 64 6.66 2.11 -14.07
C ARG A 64 6.73 1.27 -12.81
N LEU A 65 6.41 -0.01 -12.88
CA LEU A 65 6.50 -0.89 -11.72
C LEU A 65 7.92 -0.94 -11.14
N THR A 66 8.95 -0.71 -11.94
CA THR A 66 10.34 -0.68 -11.45
C THR A 66 10.59 0.45 -10.46
N LEU A 67 9.75 1.49 -10.45
CA LEU A 67 9.86 2.60 -9.50
C LEU A 67 9.67 2.13 -8.05
N LEU A 68 8.97 1.01 -7.84
CA LEU A 68 8.75 0.49 -6.49
C LEU A 68 10.07 0.31 -5.73
N SER A 69 11.10 -0.23 -6.39
CA SER A 69 12.41 -0.44 -5.76
C SER A 69 13.12 0.88 -5.41
N HIS A 70 12.71 1.99 -6.01
CA HIS A 70 13.31 3.32 -5.77
C HIS A 70 12.62 4.09 -4.64
N LEU A 71 11.48 3.60 -4.14
CA LEU A 71 10.73 4.29 -3.08
C LEU A 71 11.27 3.97 -1.68
N SER A 72 12.24 3.08 -1.56
CA SER A 72 12.86 2.69 -0.28
C SER A 72 11.84 2.28 0.78
N ILE A 73 10.83 1.51 0.39
CA ILE A 73 9.84 0.98 1.31
C ILE A 73 10.38 -0.31 1.93
N GLU A 74 10.51 -0.31 3.25
CA GLU A 74 10.89 -1.51 3.99
C GLU A 74 9.68 -2.42 4.14
N THR A 75 9.80 -3.68 3.74
CA THR A 75 8.73 -4.66 3.92
C THR A 75 8.98 -5.50 5.16
N MET A 76 7.89 -5.84 5.86
CA MET A 76 7.93 -6.56 7.12
C MET A 76 6.94 -7.71 7.10
N ASP A 77 7.28 -8.80 7.79
CA ASP A 77 6.37 -9.91 7.97
C ASP A 77 5.25 -9.51 8.94
N VAL A 78 4.08 -10.11 8.74
CA VAL A 78 2.93 -9.89 9.60
C VAL A 78 2.56 -11.18 10.33
N ASP A 79 1.97 -11.01 11.52
CA ASP A 79 1.42 -12.13 12.28
C ASP A 79 0.06 -12.52 11.67
N CYS A 80 0.03 -13.61 10.92
CA CYS A 80 -1.17 -14.03 10.21
C CYS A 80 -2.35 -14.36 11.14
N ASP A 81 -2.09 -14.92 12.31
CA ASP A 81 -3.14 -15.19 13.30
C ASP A 81 -3.79 -13.88 13.76
N ALA A 82 -2.98 -12.90 14.11
CA ALA A 82 -3.47 -11.58 14.51
C ALA A 82 -4.21 -10.87 13.37
N VAL A 83 -3.71 -11.02 12.14
CA VAL A 83 -4.37 -10.44 10.95
C VAL A 83 -5.75 -11.05 10.73
N VAL A 84 -5.90 -12.36 10.88
CA VAL A 84 -7.20 -13.03 10.74
C VAL A 84 -8.19 -12.51 11.78
N ARG A 85 -7.76 -12.37 13.02
CA ARG A 85 -8.62 -11.84 14.11
C ARG A 85 -9.06 -10.41 13.82
N LEU A 86 -8.12 -9.57 13.35
CA LEU A 86 -8.41 -8.19 13.02
C LEU A 86 -9.34 -8.08 11.80
N ALA A 87 -9.11 -8.89 10.78
CA ALA A 87 -9.98 -8.93 9.59
C ALA A 87 -11.40 -9.32 9.97
N ASP A 88 -11.56 -10.35 10.80
CA ASP A 88 -12.88 -10.80 11.28
C ASP A 88 -13.59 -9.70 12.08
N ALA A 89 -12.88 -9.04 12.98
CA ALA A 89 -13.45 -7.98 13.81
C ALA A 89 -13.84 -6.73 13.02
N THR A 90 -13.11 -6.40 11.95
CA THR A 90 -13.33 -5.18 11.15
C THR A 90 -14.09 -5.41 9.86
N GLN A 91 -14.28 -6.65 9.47
CA GLN A 91 -14.84 -7.05 8.17
C GLN A 91 -14.00 -6.59 6.98
N LEU A 92 -12.72 -6.31 7.22
CA LEU A 92 -11.74 -6.07 6.17
C LEU A 92 -11.28 -7.39 5.56
N SER A 93 -10.72 -7.32 4.34
CA SER A 93 -9.97 -8.46 3.80
C SER A 93 -8.71 -8.70 4.66
N ALA A 94 -8.15 -9.91 4.57
CA ALA A 94 -6.87 -10.18 5.24
C ALA A 94 -5.76 -9.26 4.71
N TYR A 95 -5.82 -8.89 3.42
CA TYR A 95 -4.84 -7.97 2.83
C TYR A 95 -4.91 -6.60 3.49
N ASP A 96 -6.08 -5.97 3.53
CA ASP A 96 -6.26 -4.66 4.17
C ASP A 96 -5.97 -4.71 5.67
N ALA A 97 -6.41 -5.78 6.33
CA ALA A 97 -6.14 -5.98 7.75
C ALA A 97 -4.64 -6.10 8.06
N SER A 98 -3.84 -6.64 7.13
CA SER A 98 -2.39 -6.73 7.34
C SER A 98 -1.73 -5.36 7.43
N TYR A 99 -2.17 -4.40 6.63
CA TYR A 99 -1.68 -3.01 6.70
C TYR A 99 -2.12 -2.34 8.00
N LEU A 100 -3.37 -2.51 8.37
CA LEU A 100 -3.89 -1.95 9.61
C LEU A 100 -3.18 -2.54 10.84
N TRP A 101 -2.98 -3.86 10.85
CA TRP A 101 -2.26 -4.54 11.91
C TRP A 101 -0.83 -3.99 12.05
N LEU A 102 -0.13 -3.85 10.93
CA LEU A 102 1.25 -3.34 10.95
C LEU A 102 1.29 -1.90 11.49
N ALA A 103 0.38 -1.05 11.03
CA ALA A 103 0.31 0.33 11.50
C ALA A 103 0.07 0.39 13.02
N ARG A 104 -0.86 -0.40 13.52
CA ARG A 104 -1.15 -0.46 14.96
C ARG A 104 0.02 -1.00 15.77
N THR A 105 0.68 -2.05 15.27
CA THR A 105 1.83 -2.65 15.94
C THR A 105 2.99 -1.67 16.06
N LEU A 106 3.22 -0.85 15.04
CA LEU A 106 4.29 0.14 15.02
C LEU A 106 3.91 1.47 15.65
N GLY A 107 2.64 1.67 15.98
CA GLY A 107 2.14 2.97 16.39
C GLY A 107 2.31 4.02 15.31
N ALA A 108 2.21 3.62 14.04
CA ALA A 108 2.43 4.46 12.87
C ALA A 108 1.11 4.82 12.19
N GLU A 109 1.09 5.96 11.50
CA GLU A 109 -0.03 6.35 10.66
C GLU A 109 -0.11 5.43 9.44
N LEU A 110 -1.31 5.02 9.07
CA LEU A 110 -1.59 4.29 7.84
C LEU A 110 -1.96 5.28 6.74
N VAL A 111 -1.17 5.29 5.67
CA VAL A 111 -1.43 6.12 4.49
C VAL A 111 -2.10 5.26 3.44
N THR A 112 -3.36 5.55 3.16
CA THR A 112 -4.19 4.81 2.20
C THR A 112 -5.11 5.76 1.45
N LEU A 113 -5.46 5.40 0.22
CA LEU A 113 -6.48 6.08 -0.57
C LEU A 113 -7.83 5.37 -0.48
N ASP A 114 -7.89 4.23 0.20
CA ASP A 114 -9.13 3.51 0.46
C ASP A 114 -9.86 4.17 1.63
N ARG A 115 -11.03 4.72 1.35
CA ARG A 115 -11.80 5.49 2.32
C ARG A 115 -12.26 4.65 3.51
N ARG A 116 -12.67 3.42 3.26
CA ARG A 116 -13.14 2.51 4.31
C ARG A 116 -11.99 2.14 5.25
N LEU A 117 -10.83 1.78 4.67
CA LEU A 117 -9.66 1.44 5.47
C LEU A 117 -9.18 2.66 6.28
N ALA A 118 -9.16 3.83 5.67
CA ALA A 118 -8.79 5.07 6.36
C ALA A 118 -9.70 5.35 7.57
N ASN A 119 -11.01 5.17 7.40
CA ASN A 119 -11.98 5.40 8.47
C ASN A 119 -11.79 4.43 9.63
N ILE A 120 -11.53 3.16 9.34
CA ILE A 120 -11.26 2.15 10.39
C ILE A 120 -9.94 2.45 11.09
N ALA A 121 -8.92 2.86 10.35
CA ALA A 121 -7.60 3.15 10.92
C ALA A 121 -7.63 4.34 11.88
N THR A 122 -8.52 5.30 11.67
CA THR A 122 -8.63 6.53 12.50
C THR A 122 -9.71 6.45 13.58
N ALA A 123 -10.45 5.36 13.62
CA ALA A 123 -11.54 5.17 14.60
C ALA A 123 -11.01 4.90 16.02
#